data_92e3dbe390ffe9579d7da4920f4a82a7
#
_entry.id   92e3dbe390ffe9579d7da4920f4a82a7
#
_cell.length_a   1.000
_cell.length_b   1.000
_cell.length_c   1.000
_cell.angle_alpha   90.00
_cell.angle_beta   90.00
_cell.angle_gamma   90.00
#
_symmetry.space_group_name_H-M   'P 1'
#
loop_
_entity.id
_entity.type
_entity.pdbx_description
1 polymer ?
#
loop_
_entity_poly.entity_id
_entity_poly.type
_entity_poly.pdbx_seq_one_letter_code
_entity_poly.pdbx_strand_id
1 'polypeptide(L)'
;ETAVVQPSRIARLERGVPRQDISLYQYYRHLVVSIDYIKSERNRDRFLNAAPDLIIVDEAHTASRTRGGKNVRQQQRFEFLKQLARDPSRHFIMTTATPHSGIEGSFRSILGLLDESFDTDPDQRLDRKKLTPHVIQRRRRDIVNWLGADTHFPDRVTADREYQLSPEYSSLFEDIVTYCRETVAATAGAGTYRKRVRFWAAVSILRSALSSPRAAEAMLEKRRARKRGTEDVDSPSDEAFASQILDSSDSEETPDYIPTAAFDDAGFSDSEIRRLDGFLKRAQGLSGPEKDGKVRAAAEEVDRLLGEGYSPIVFCRFIDTARYVAEQLQAILGNKHRGLVARSVTGDDGGDQERKVLVGELSEESVRVLVATDCLSEGVNLQEH
;
A
#
# COMPACT_ATOMS: atom_id res chain seq x y z
N GLU A 1 13.16 -19.10 -22.99
CA GLU A 1 12.80 -19.29 -21.58
C GLU A 1 13.00 -17.96 -20.84
N THR A 2 12.01 -17.57 -20.02
CA THR A 2 12.07 -16.35 -19.23
C THR A 2 12.59 -16.68 -17.84
N ALA A 3 13.65 -16.00 -17.37
CA ALA A 3 14.21 -16.18 -16.04
C ALA A 3 13.69 -15.11 -15.09
N VAL A 4 13.11 -15.56 -13.96
CA VAL A 4 12.65 -14.67 -12.88
C VAL A 4 13.74 -14.58 -11.82
N VAL A 5 14.37 -13.41 -11.73
CA VAL A 5 15.49 -13.13 -10.82
C VAL A 5 14.95 -12.64 -9.50
N GLN A 6 14.97 -13.51 -8.50
CA GLN A 6 14.59 -13.25 -7.12
C GLN A 6 15.74 -13.66 -6.18
N PRO A 7 15.89 -13.04 -5.00
CA PRO A 7 16.96 -13.39 -4.06
C PRO A 7 17.04 -14.89 -3.74
N SER A 8 15.88 -15.56 -3.60
CA SER A 8 15.78 -17.00 -3.33
C SER A 8 16.18 -17.89 -4.52
N ARG A 9 16.14 -17.38 -5.75
CA ARG A 9 16.38 -18.15 -6.99
C ARG A 9 17.71 -17.86 -7.65
N ILE A 10 18.39 -16.77 -7.27
CA ILE A 10 19.58 -16.28 -7.97
C ILE A 10 20.71 -17.30 -8.00
N ALA A 11 20.98 -17.97 -6.88
CA ALA A 11 22.03 -18.99 -6.83
C ALA A 11 21.76 -20.19 -7.75
N ARG A 12 20.47 -20.50 -8.01
CA ARG A 12 20.09 -21.53 -8.98
C ARG A 12 20.28 -21.05 -10.41
N LEU A 13 19.90 -19.81 -10.71
CA LEU A 13 20.08 -19.21 -12.04
C LEU A 13 21.56 -19.07 -12.38
N GLU A 14 22.39 -18.62 -11.45
CA GLU A 14 23.85 -18.51 -11.64
C GLU A 14 24.51 -19.87 -11.92
N ARG A 15 24.06 -20.94 -11.26
CA ARG A 15 24.54 -22.31 -11.55
C ARG A 15 24.10 -22.81 -12.92
N GLY A 16 23.03 -22.27 -13.49
CA GLY A 16 22.58 -22.59 -14.84
C GLY A 16 23.38 -21.90 -15.95
N VAL A 17 24.20 -20.89 -15.60
CA VAL A 17 25.08 -20.21 -16.57
C VAL A 17 26.29 -21.06 -16.83
N PRO A 18 26.55 -21.51 -18.09
CA PRO A 18 27.60 -22.50 -18.39
C PRO A 18 29.03 -21.96 -18.27
N ARG A 19 29.19 -20.63 -18.21
CA ARG A 19 30.51 -19.96 -18.13
C ARG A 19 30.47 -18.91 -17.01
N GLN A 20 31.49 -18.91 -16.15
CA GLN A 20 31.61 -18.01 -15.02
C GLN A 20 31.91 -16.54 -15.39
N ASP A 21 32.42 -16.31 -16.61
CA ASP A 21 32.73 -14.98 -17.15
C ASP A 21 31.50 -14.28 -17.77
N ILE A 22 30.37 -14.98 -17.92
CA ILE A 22 29.15 -14.42 -18.47
C ILE A 22 28.19 -14.10 -17.30
N SER A 23 27.69 -12.86 -17.28
CA SER A 23 26.66 -12.49 -16.33
C SER A 23 25.33 -13.20 -16.62
N LEU A 24 24.60 -13.58 -15.58
CA LEU A 24 23.23 -14.11 -15.75
C LEU A 24 22.34 -13.16 -16.57
N TYR A 25 22.55 -11.84 -16.45
CA TYR A 25 21.80 -10.83 -17.20
C TYR A 25 22.14 -10.79 -18.70
N GLN A 26 23.27 -11.34 -19.10
CA GLN A 26 23.64 -11.52 -20.50
C GLN A 26 23.28 -12.90 -21.05
N TYR A 27 23.26 -13.91 -20.18
CA TYR A 27 22.98 -15.29 -20.60
C TYR A 27 21.50 -15.53 -20.87
N TYR A 28 20.62 -15.07 -19.98
CA TYR A 28 19.19 -15.23 -20.17
C TYR A 28 18.62 -14.13 -21.05
N ARG A 29 18.02 -14.54 -22.17
CA ARG A 29 17.50 -13.61 -23.18
C ARG A 29 16.32 -12.76 -22.69
N HIS A 30 15.48 -13.32 -21.81
CA HIS A 30 14.33 -12.64 -21.21
C HIS A 30 14.43 -12.76 -19.69
N LEU A 31 14.32 -11.62 -19.03
CA LEU A 31 14.47 -11.50 -17.58
C LEU A 31 13.29 -10.74 -17.00
N VAL A 32 12.79 -11.23 -15.89
CA VAL A 32 11.91 -10.46 -14.98
C VAL A 32 12.69 -10.27 -13.69
N VAL A 33 12.89 -9.02 -13.28
CA VAL A 33 13.74 -8.70 -12.13
C VAL A 33 13.13 -7.54 -11.34
N SER A 34 13.16 -7.62 -10.01
CA SER A 34 12.72 -6.52 -9.16
C SER A 34 13.69 -5.35 -9.22
N ILE A 35 13.17 -4.14 -9.44
CA ILE A 35 13.96 -2.91 -9.43
C ILE A 35 14.65 -2.71 -8.06
N ASP A 36 13.99 -3.09 -6.96
CA ASP A 36 14.55 -2.98 -5.62
C ASP A 36 15.73 -3.91 -5.39
N TYR A 37 15.74 -5.06 -6.06
CA TYR A 37 16.86 -5.97 -6.02
C TYR A 37 18.08 -5.42 -6.79
N ILE A 38 17.87 -4.94 -8.02
CA ILE A 38 18.97 -4.51 -8.90
C ILE A 38 19.50 -3.10 -8.56
N LYS A 39 18.71 -2.23 -7.93
CA LYS A 39 19.17 -0.89 -7.51
C LYS A 39 20.10 -0.93 -6.29
N SER A 40 20.15 -2.06 -5.56
CA SER A 40 21.01 -2.20 -4.38
C SER A 40 22.50 -2.07 -4.76
N GLU A 41 23.30 -1.43 -3.91
CA GLU A 41 24.72 -1.17 -4.19
C GLU A 41 25.49 -2.41 -4.67
N ARG A 42 25.18 -3.56 -4.09
CA ARG A 42 25.82 -4.83 -4.44
C ARG A 42 25.51 -5.31 -5.87
N ASN A 43 24.30 -5.05 -6.38
CA ASN A 43 23.81 -5.59 -7.64
C ASN A 43 23.80 -4.55 -8.76
N ARG A 44 23.83 -3.28 -8.41
CA ARG A 44 23.68 -2.14 -9.32
C ARG A 44 24.66 -2.15 -10.46
N ASP A 45 25.95 -2.13 -10.14
CA ASP A 45 27.01 -2.06 -11.16
C ASP A 45 27.05 -3.32 -12.02
N ARG A 46 26.79 -4.47 -11.40
CA ARG A 46 26.69 -5.75 -12.10
C ARG A 46 25.57 -5.76 -13.12
N PHE A 47 24.40 -5.19 -12.77
CA PHE A 47 23.28 -5.08 -13.70
C PHE A 47 23.55 -4.01 -14.78
N LEU A 48 24.02 -2.82 -14.41
CA LEU A 48 24.29 -1.73 -15.35
C LEU A 48 25.27 -2.14 -16.45
N ASN A 49 26.33 -2.89 -16.10
CA ASN A 49 27.34 -3.38 -17.04
C ASN A 49 26.83 -4.51 -17.97
N ALA A 50 25.73 -5.15 -17.63
CA ALA A 50 25.17 -6.28 -18.36
C ALA A 50 23.69 -6.08 -18.73
N ALA A 51 23.21 -4.83 -18.64
CA ALA A 51 21.81 -4.51 -18.89
C ALA A 51 21.43 -4.78 -20.36
N PRO A 52 20.24 -5.33 -20.61
CA PRO A 52 19.77 -5.65 -21.95
C PRO A 52 19.49 -4.40 -22.79
N ASP A 53 19.40 -4.58 -24.11
CA ASP A 53 19.10 -3.50 -25.06
C ASP A 53 17.66 -2.98 -24.93
N LEU A 54 16.72 -3.84 -24.52
CA LEU A 54 15.33 -3.47 -24.27
C LEU A 54 15.01 -3.62 -22.80
N ILE A 55 14.55 -2.53 -22.18
CA ILE A 55 14.12 -2.48 -20.79
C ILE A 55 12.66 -2.03 -20.75
N ILE A 56 11.83 -2.85 -20.10
CA ILE A 56 10.43 -2.51 -19.82
C ILE A 56 10.31 -2.33 -18.31
N VAL A 57 9.90 -1.14 -17.89
CA VAL A 57 9.66 -0.80 -16.48
C VAL A 57 8.16 -0.77 -16.25
N ASP A 58 7.67 -1.76 -15.51
CA ASP A 58 6.27 -1.79 -15.10
C ASP A 58 6.07 -0.96 -13.83
N GLU A 59 4.86 -0.44 -13.64
CA GLU A 59 4.48 0.50 -12.56
C GLU A 59 5.50 1.64 -12.39
N ALA A 60 5.89 2.25 -13.50
CA ALA A 60 6.94 3.27 -13.54
C ALA A 60 6.68 4.47 -12.62
N HIS A 61 5.42 4.72 -12.23
CA HIS A 61 5.06 5.78 -11.29
C HIS A 61 5.73 5.62 -9.92
N THR A 62 6.06 4.37 -9.52
CA THR A 62 6.76 4.07 -8.26
C THR A 62 8.22 4.55 -8.23
N ALA A 63 8.76 4.89 -9.40
CA ALA A 63 10.09 5.45 -9.55
C ALA A 63 10.08 6.94 -9.90
N SER A 64 8.98 7.67 -9.65
CA SER A 64 8.91 9.11 -9.86
C SER A 64 9.73 9.87 -8.81
N ARG A 65 10.21 11.06 -9.18
CA ARG A 65 10.87 11.99 -8.26
C ARG A 65 9.87 13.05 -7.78
N THR A 66 9.63 13.13 -6.48
CA THR A 66 8.82 14.20 -5.90
C THR A 66 9.72 15.35 -5.45
N ARG A 67 9.54 16.54 -5.98
CA ARG A 67 10.27 17.76 -5.52
C ARG A 67 9.93 18.02 -4.05
N GLY A 68 10.93 17.91 -3.18
CA GLY A 68 10.77 18.07 -1.71
C GLY A 68 10.31 16.81 -0.99
N GLY A 69 9.99 15.73 -1.69
CA GLY A 69 9.76 14.40 -1.12
C GLY A 69 11.08 13.72 -0.81
N LYS A 70 11.17 13.14 0.39
CA LYS A 70 12.38 12.49 0.85
C LYS A 70 12.22 10.98 0.94
N ASN A 71 11.39 10.38 0.06
CA ASN A 71 11.32 8.92 -0.05
C ASN A 71 12.62 8.41 -0.69
N VAL A 72 13.55 7.96 0.15
CA VAL A 72 14.87 7.49 -0.25
C VAL A 72 14.78 6.33 -1.24
N ARG A 73 13.83 5.41 -1.07
CA ARG A 73 13.64 4.27 -1.97
C ARG A 73 13.20 4.70 -3.36
N GLN A 74 12.21 5.60 -3.43
CA GLN A 74 11.70 6.14 -4.69
C GLN A 74 12.78 6.94 -5.43
N GLN A 75 13.54 7.75 -4.70
CA GLN A 75 14.68 8.47 -5.27
C GLN A 75 15.77 7.53 -5.77
N GLN A 76 16.07 6.44 -5.05
CA GLN A 76 17.03 5.44 -5.51
C GLN A 76 16.55 4.70 -6.77
N ARG A 77 15.25 4.38 -6.86
CA ARG A 77 14.64 3.82 -8.08
C ARG A 77 14.78 4.79 -9.25
N PHE A 78 14.43 6.06 -9.04
CA PHE A 78 14.56 7.10 -10.04
C PHE A 78 15.99 7.27 -10.56
N GLU A 79 16.97 7.43 -9.67
CA GLU A 79 18.38 7.60 -10.03
C GLU A 79 18.93 6.37 -10.76
N PHE A 80 18.50 5.18 -10.38
CA PHE A 80 18.88 3.95 -11.06
C PHE A 80 18.31 3.90 -12.49
N LEU A 81 17.02 4.17 -12.67
CA LEU A 81 16.40 4.24 -13.99
C LEU A 81 16.99 5.35 -14.85
N LYS A 82 17.33 6.48 -14.27
CA LYS A 82 18.00 7.58 -14.97
C LYS A 82 19.37 7.16 -15.53
N GLN A 83 20.09 6.31 -14.81
CA GLN A 83 21.37 5.78 -15.33
C GLN A 83 21.16 4.80 -16.49
N LEU A 84 20.13 3.96 -16.42
CA LEU A 84 19.78 3.04 -17.51
C LEU A 84 19.31 3.79 -18.76
N ALA A 85 18.49 4.82 -18.60
CA ALA A 85 17.93 5.62 -19.69
C ALA A 85 18.95 6.53 -20.39
N ARG A 86 20.10 6.80 -19.76
CA ARG A 86 21.17 7.63 -20.37
C ARG A 86 21.89 6.96 -21.55
N ASP A 87 21.79 5.68 -21.68
CA ASP A 87 22.41 4.95 -22.79
C ASP A 87 21.50 5.04 -24.03
N PRO A 88 21.88 5.81 -25.07
CA PRO A 88 21.03 6.03 -26.23
C PRO A 88 20.85 4.79 -27.11
N SER A 89 21.65 3.76 -26.90
CA SER A 89 21.53 2.48 -27.62
C SER A 89 20.41 1.60 -27.06
N ARG A 90 19.88 1.91 -25.86
CA ARG A 90 18.83 1.14 -25.21
C ARG A 90 17.45 1.61 -25.60
N HIS A 91 16.56 0.65 -25.77
CA HIS A 91 15.13 0.89 -25.88
C HIS A 91 14.49 0.87 -24.50
N PHE A 92 13.82 1.94 -24.12
CA PHE A 92 13.27 2.12 -22.79
C PHE A 92 11.74 2.32 -22.88
N ILE A 93 10.99 1.41 -22.31
CA ILE A 93 9.52 1.44 -22.27
C ILE A 93 9.10 1.49 -20.81
N MET A 94 8.23 2.45 -20.49
CA MET A 94 7.64 2.58 -19.17
C MET A 94 6.13 2.36 -19.25
N THR A 95 5.61 1.45 -18.43
CA THR A 95 4.17 1.17 -18.32
C THR A 95 3.66 1.60 -16.95
N THR A 96 2.45 2.14 -16.90
CA THR A 96 1.77 2.49 -15.64
C THR A 96 0.28 2.69 -15.88
N ALA A 97 -0.54 2.23 -14.94
CA ALA A 97 -1.97 2.52 -14.92
C ALA A 97 -2.25 3.96 -14.42
N THR A 98 -1.37 4.52 -13.61
CA THR A 98 -1.52 5.82 -12.92
C THR A 98 -0.34 6.75 -13.22
N PRO A 99 -0.19 7.22 -14.48
CA PRO A 99 0.95 8.06 -14.85
C PRO A 99 0.97 9.38 -14.09
N HIS A 100 -0.16 9.79 -13.56
CA HIS A 100 -0.41 11.06 -12.88
C HIS A 100 -0.99 10.79 -11.50
N SER A 101 -0.14 10.72 -10.50
CA SER A 101 -0.53 10.56 -9.08
C SER A 101 -1.18 11.83 -8.47
N GLY A 102 -1.62 12.77 -9.30
CA GLY A 102 -2.09 14.09 -8.87
C GLY A 102 -0.96 15.10 -8.64
N ILE A 103 0.29 14.68 -8.76
CA ILE A 103 1.47 15.54 -8.59
C ILE A 103 2.17 15.71 -9.94
N GLU A 104 1.97 16.88 -10.55
CA GLU A 104 2.54 17.22 -11.88
C GLU A 104 4.07 17.00 -11.94
N GLY A 105 4.79 17.36 -10.86
CA GLY A 105 6.25 17.18 -10.78
C GLY A 105 6.70 15.72 -10.84
N SER A 106 5.93 14.81 -10.26
CA SER A 106 6.20 13.38 -10.32
C SER A 106 6.04 12.84 -11.74
N PHE A 107 4.96 13.22 -12.42
CA PHE A 107 4.73 12.86 -13.82
C PHE A 107 5.85 13.37 -14.73
N ARG A 108 6.27 14.63 -14.59
CA ARG A 108 7.35 15.21 -15.38
C ARG A 108 8.69 14.54 -15.14
N SER A 109 8.97 14.12 -13.91
CA SER A 109 10.20 13.39 -13.62
C SER A 109 10.27 12.04 -14.36
N ILE A 110 9.14 11.33 -14.50
CA ILE A 110 9.07 10.10 -15.29
C ILE A 110 9.26 10.38 -16.76
N LEU A 111 8.60 11.41 -17.29
CA LEU A 111 8.80 11.83 -18.68
C LEU A 111 10.25 12.24 -18.96
N GLY A 112 10.91 12.86 -17.98
CA GLY A 112 12.32 13.23 -18.04
C GLY A 112 13.29 12.06 -18.15
N LEU A 113 12.84 10.82 -17.83
CA LEU A 113 13.60 9.61 -18.10
C LEU A 113 13.59 9.23 -19.59
N LEU A 114 12.56 9.64 -20.34
CA LEU A 114 12.47 9.43 -21.79
C LEU A 114 13.18 10.53 -22.58
N ASP A 115 13.00 11.79 -22.15
CA ASP A 115 13.67 12.96 -22.71
C ASP A 115 13.81 14.02 -21.60
N GLU A 116 15.05 14.40 -21.29
CA GLU A 116 15.35 15.38 -20.23
C GLU A 116 14.65 16.73 -20.42
N SER A 117 14.23 17.09 -21.64
CA SER A 117 13.48 18.32 -21.90
C SER A 117 12.09 18.35 -21.26
N PHE A 118 11.56 17.22 -20.79
CA PHE A 118 10.29 17.14 -20.08
C PHE A 118 10.42 17.33 -18.56
N ASP A 119 11.62 17.20 -17.99
CA ASP A 119 11.86 17.42 -16.54
C ASP A 119 11.94 18.93 -16.24
N THR A 120 10.85 19.63 -16.53
CA THR A 120 10.73 21.08 -16.39
C THR A 120 9.94 21.44 -15.13
N ASP A 121 9.85 22.75 -14.81
CA ASP A 121 9.04 23.23 -13.71
C ASP A 121 7.55 22.88 -13.92
N PRO A 122 6.83 22.38 -12.90
CA PRO A 122 5.40 22.08 -12.98
C PRO A 122 4.52 23.22 -13.49
N ASP A 123 4.93 24.47 -13.25
CA ASP A 123 4.20 25.65 -13.71
C ASP A 123 4.40 25.95 -15.21
N GLN A 124 5.39 25.35 -15.85
CA GLN A 124 5.59 25.48 -17.30
C GLN A 124 4.67 24.52 -18.06
N ARG A 125 4.07 24.99 -19.13
CA ARG A 125 3.19 24.15 -19.96
C ARG A 125 4.00 23.12 -20.76
N LEU A 126 3.65 21.84 -20.65
CA LEU A 126 4.24 20.78 -21.48
C LEU A 126 3.88 20.98 -22.96
N ASP A 127 4.90 20.89 -23.83
CA ASP A 127 4.70 20.92 -25.27
C ASP A 127 4.10 19.58 -25.74
N ARG A 128 2.81 19.60 -26.06
CA ARG A 128 2.07 18.41 -26.52
C ARG A 128 2.64 17.84 -27.81
N LYS A 129 3.18 18.66 -28.70
CA LYS A 129 3.76 18.17 -29.95
C LYS A 129 5.01 17.33 -29.72
N LYS A 130 5.83 17.74 -28.75
CA LYS A 130 7.00 16.96 -28.32
C LYS A 130 6.60 15.72 -27.55
N LEU A 131 5.54 15.78 -26.74
CA LEU A 131 5.08 14.66 -25.90
C LEU A 131 4.47 13.51 -26.71
N THR A 132 3.72 13.84 -27.77
CA THR A 132 2.94 12.85 -28.57
C THR A 132 3.77 11.64 -29.05
N PRO A 133 5.04 11.79 -29.51
CA PRO A 133 5.85 10.64 -29.92
C PRO A 133 6.27 9.72 -28.77
N HIS A 134 6.26 10.19 -27.53
CA HIS A 134 6.80 9.49 -26.36
C HIS A 134 5.71 8.86 -25.48
N VAL A 135 4.45 9.29 -25.59
CA VAL A 135 3.39 8.86 -24.67
C VAL A 135 2.18 8.34 -25.42
N ILE A 136 1.78 7.13 -25.08
CA ILE A 136 0.55 6.52 -25.56
C ILE A 136 -0.36 6.26 -24.36
N GLN A 137 -1.54 6.85 -24.36
CA GLN A 137 -2.56 6.60 -23.34
C GLN A 137 -3.79 5.93 -24.00
N ARG A 138 -4.28 4.88 -23.34
CA ARG A 138 -5.52 4.18 -23.72
C ARG A 138 -6.46 4.14 -22.53
N ARG A 139 -7.65 4.67 -22.71
CA ARG A 139 -8.74 4.60 -21.73
C ARG A 139 -9.77 3.58 -22.17
N ARG A 140 -10.56 3.02 -21.25
CA ARG A 140 -11.62 2.06 -21.59
C ARG A 140 -12.53 2.57 -22.74
N ARG A 141 -12.95 3.83 -22.71
CA ARG A 141 -13.74 4.46 -23.76
C ARG A 141 -13.06 4.46 -25.14
N ASP A 142 -11.74 4.59 -25.16
CA ASP A 142 -10.98 4.62 -26.41
C ASP A 142 -10.90 3.21 -27.00
N ILE A 143 -10.82 2.19 -26.14
CA ILE A 143 -10.80 0.77 -26.52
C ILE A 143 -12.17 0.34 -27.06
N VAL A 144 -13.27 0.71 -26.39
CA VAL A 144 -14.64 0.42 -26.85
C VAL A 144 -14.88 1.00 -28.24
N ASN A 145 -14.43 2.23 -28.49
CA ASN A 145 -14.55 2.88 -29.80
C ASN A 145 -13.71 2.19 -30.89
N TRP A 146 -12.68 1.46 -30.53
CA TRP A 146 -11.71 0.83 -31.45
C TRP A 146 -12.05 -0.62 -31.78
N LEU A 147 -12.48 -1.39 -30.76
CA LEU A 147 -12.74 -2.84 -30.87
C LEU A 147 -14.22 -3.16 -31.15
N GLY A 148 -15.10 -2.14 -31.20
CA GLY A 148 -16.53 -2.34 -31.46
C GLY A 148 -17.29 -2.97 -30.28
N ALA A 149 -18.53 -3.37 -30.55
CA ALA A 149 -19.47 -3.80 -29.53
C ALA A 149 -19.14 -5.11 -28.80
N ASP A 150 -18.13 -5.86 -29.24
CA ASP A 150 -17.78 -7.17 -28.65
C ASP A 150 -16.97 -7.09 -27.38
N THR A 151 -16.49 -5.89 -27.00
CA THR A 151 -15.71 -5.70 -25.78
C THR A 151 -16.57 -5.03 -24.71
N HIS A 152 -17.36 -5.82 -24.00
CA HIS A 152 -18.14 -5.33 -22.87
C HIS A 152 -17.26 -5.18 -21.63
N PHE A 153 -16.82 -3.96 -21.36
CA PHE A 153 -16.34 -3.63 -20.02
C PHE A 153 -17.56 -3.45 -19.10
N PRO A 154 -17.58 -4.11 -17.93
CA PRO A 154 -18.68 -3.91 -16.98
C PRO A 154 -18.72 -2.45 -16.52
N ASP A 155 -19.93 -1.92 -16.39
CA ASP A 155 -20.14 -0.59 -15.85
C ASP A 155 -19.74 -0.55 -14.37
N ARG A 156 -18.99 0.49 -14.00
CA ARG A 156 -18.63 0.71 -12.60
C ARG A 156 -19.72 1.51 -11.92
N VAL A 157 -20.38 0.89 -10.96
CA VAL A 157 -21.30 1.56 -10.03
C VAL A 157 -20.55 1.87 -8.74
N THR A 158 -20.54 3.14 -8.34
CA THR A 158 -19.95 3.59 -7.07
C THR A 158 -21.07 4.11 -6.18
N ALA A 159 -21.10 3.64 -4.93
CA ALA A 159 -22.06 4.09 -3.93
C ALA A 159 -21.37 4.27 -2.58
N ASP A 160 -21.71 5.35 -1.88
CA ASP A 160 -21.30 5.57 -0.50
C ASP A 160 -22.33 4.95 0.44
N ARG A 161 -21.86 4.35 1.53
CA ARG A 161 -22.69 3.81 2.59
C ARG A 161 -22.42 4.58 3.88
N GLU A 162 -23.45 5.24 4.37
CA GLU A 162 -23.40 5.92 5.67
C GLU A 162 -23.62 4.92 6.80
N TYR A 163 -22.91 5.13 7.89
CA TYR A 163 -23.09 4.39 9.13
C TYR A 163 -23.03 5.34 10.34
N GLN A 164 -23.64 4.96 11.43
CA GLN A 164 -23.61 5.71 12.68
C GLN A 164 -22.78 4.96 13.72
N LEU A 165 -21.93 5.70 14.41
CA LEU A 165 -21.24 5.18 15.58
C LEU A 165 -22.26 4.98 16.72
N SER A 166 -22.10 3.92 17.50
CA SER A 166 -22.84 3.77 18.74
C SER A 166 -22.49 4.90 19.72
N PRO A 167 -23.38 5.23 20.68
CA PRO A 167 -23.09 6.27 21.68
C PRO A 167 -21.77 6.02 22.42
N GLU A 168 -21.49 4.77 22.75
CA GLU A 168 -20.26 4.36 23.43
C GLU A 168 -19.02 4.57 22.54
N TYR A 169 -19.15 4.26 21.25
CA TYR A 169 -18.05 4.46 20.28
C TYR A 169 -17.83 5.96 20.04
N SER A 170 -18.88 6.73 19.84
CA SER A 170 -18.79 8.19 19.69
C SER A 170 -18.10 8.84 20.88
N SER A 171 -18.50 8.47 22.10
CA SER A 171 -17.88 8.96 23.33
C SER A 171 -16.41 8.61 23.43
N LEU A 172 -16.01 7.37 23.09
CA LEU A 172 -14.59 6.98 23.05
C LEU A 172 -13.82 7.81 22.02
N PHE A 173 -14.39 7.97 20.83
CA PHE A 173 -13.75 8.72 19.76
C PHE A 173 -13.56 10.20 20.10
N GLU A 174 -14.52 10.86 20.69
CA GLU A 174 -14.43 12.25 21.16
C GLU A 174 -13.33 12.42 22.20
N ASP A 175 -13.22 11.50 23.15
CA ASP A 175 -12.16 11.51 24.16
C ASP A 175 -10.78 11.30 23.55
N ILE A 176 -10.67 10.42 22.53
CA ILE A 176 -9.42 10.23 21.75
C ILE A 176 -9.07 11.50 20.98
N VAL A 177 -10.04 12.16 20.33
CA VAL A 177 -9.83 13.43 19.62
C VAL A 177 -9.31 14.50 20.59
N THR A 178 -9.92 14.62 21.78
CA THR A 178 -9.50 15.55 22.81
C THR A 178 -8.06 15.27 23.26
N TYR A 179 -7.74 14.01 23.54
CA TYR A 179 -6.39 13.58 23.89
C TYR A 179 -5.36 13.92 22.79
N CYS A 180 -5.71 13.67 21.53
CA CYS A 180 -4.83 13.99 20.39
C CYS A 180 -4.59 15.50 20.27
N ARG A 181 -5.62 16.33 20.43
CA ARG A 181 -5.52 17.80 20.40
C ARG A 181 -4.61 18.31 21.52
N GLU A 182 -4.82 17.84 22.74
CA GLU A 182 -3.99 18.21 23.91
C GLU A 182 -2.52 17.79 23.68
N THR A 183 -2.28 16.59 23.17
CA THR A 183 -0.94 16.06 22.87
C THR A 183 -0.20 16.90 21.83
N VAL A 184 -0.90 17.37 20.78
CA VAL A 184 -0.32 18.26 19.77
C VAL A 184 -0.11 19.66 20.34
N ALA A 185 -1.08 20.21 21.09
CA ALA A 185 -0.98 21.55 21.71
C ALA A 185 0.19 21.65 22.71
N ALA A 186 0.46 20.60 23.47
CA ALA A 186 1.57 20.54 24.41
C ALA A 186 2.97 20.71 23.76
N THR A 187 3.05 20.67 22.42
CA THR A 187 4.29 20.91 21.67
C THR A 187 4.47 22.33 21.18
N ALA A 188 3.65 23.28 21.59
CA ALA A 188 3.67 24.64 21.05
C ALA A 188 5.08 25.33 21.16
N GLY A 189 5.85 25.03 22.22
CA GLY A 189 7.22 25.51 22.44
C GLY A 189 8.34 24.58 21.95
N ALA A 190 8.01 23.38 21.42
CA ALA A 190 9.00 22.41 20.98
C ALA A 190 9.52 22.69 19.56
N GLY A 191 10.70 22.12 19.21
CA GLY A 191 11.25 22.20 17.87
C GLY A 191 10.32 21.59 16.81
N THR A 192 10.47 22.03 15.55
CA THR A 192 9.62 21.65 14.40
C THR A 192 9.47 20.13 14.24
N TYR A 193 10.53 19.39 14.48
CA TYR A 193 10.56 17.92 14.43
C TYR A 193 9.55 17.30 15.42
N ARG A 194 9.63 17.66 16.72
CA ARG A 194 8.72 17.14 17.75
C ARG A 194 7.24 17.46 17.47
N LYS A 195 6.95 18.66 16.93
CA LYS A 195 5.59 19.05 16.55
C LYS A 195 5.05 18.12 15.47
N ARG A 196 5.83 17.86 14.42
CA ARG A 196 5.44 16.99 13.32
C ARG A 196 5.24 15.54 13.76
N VAL A 197 6.16 15.01 14.53
CA VAL A 197 6.09 13.65 15.08
C VAL A 197 4.82 13.45 15.90
N ARG A 198 4.49 14.36 16.82
CA ARG A 198 3.25 14.25 17.62
C ARG A 198 1.98 14.44 16.81
N PHE A 199 2.03 15.28 15.79
CA PHE A 199 0.91 15.43 14.86
C PHE A 199 0.63 14.13 14.10
N TRP A 200 1.64 13.53 13.51
CA TRP A 200 1.49 12.26 12.79
C TRP A 200 1.03 11.12 13.69
N ALA A 201 1.54 11.10 14.90
CA ALA A 201 1.10 10.16 15.91
C ALA A 201 -0.39 10.30 16.26
N ALA A 202 -0.85 11.52 16.43
CA ALA A 202 -2.26 11.81 16.69
C ALA A 202 -3.14 11.39 15.50
N VAL A 203 -2.74 11.71 14.26
CA VAL A 203 -3.45 11.28 13.04
C VAL A 203 -3.53 9.75 12.96
N SER A 204 -2.44 9.04 13.27
CA SER A 204 -2.42 7.57 13.25
C SER A 204 -3.41 6.95 14.26
N ILE A 205 -3.47 7.50 15.49
CA ILE A 205 -4.45 7.05 16.50
C ILE A 205 -5.88 7.26 16.00
N LEU A 206 -6.18 8.45 15.47
CA LEU A 206 -7.51 8.78 14.98
C LEU A 206 -7.92 7.86 13.81
N ARG A 207 -7.02 7.59 12.88
CA ARG A 207 -7.29 6.67 11.76
C ARG A 207 -7.56 5.25 12.24
N SER A 208 -6.76 4.74 13.19
CA SER A 208 -6.97 3.42 13.76
C SER A 208 -8.31 3.34 14.52
N ALA A 209 -8.61 4.37 15.32
CA ALA A 209 -9.86 4.46 16.09
C ALA A 209 -11.11 4.54 15.18
N LEU A 210 -11.01 5.14 13.99
CA LEU A 210 -12.10 5.18 13.00
C LEU A 210 -12.11 3.94 12.09
N SER A 211 -11.05 3.17 12.04
CA SER A 211 -11.00 1.98 11.20
C SER A 211 -11.82 0.83 11.79
N SER A 212 -11.50 0.41 13.00
CA SER A 212 -12.26 -0.60 13.76
C SER A 212 -11.88 -0.56 15.24
N PRO A 213 -12.72 -1.11 16.13
CA PRO A 213 -12.37 -1.29 17.56
C PRO A 213 -11.08 -2.09 17.75
N ARG A 214 -10.86 -3.12 16.94
CA ARG A 214 -9.67 -3.97 17.03
C ARG A 214 -8.39 -3.23 16.58
N ALA A 215 -8.47 -2.38 15.55
CA ALA A 215 -7.33 -1.54 15.15
C ALA A 215 -7.00 -0.48 16.20
N ALA A 216 -8.03 0.09 16.85
CA ALA A 216 -7.83 0.99 18.00
C ALA A 216 -7.14 0.27 19.16
N GLU A 217 -7.61 -0.93 19.53
CA GLU A 217 -7.01 -1.78 20.56
C GLU A 217 -5.52 -2.04 20.27
N ALA A 218 -5.21 -2.59 19.10
CA ALA A 218 -3.84 -2.92 18.70
C ALA A 218 -2.90 -1.70 18.72
N MET A 219 -3.38 -0.54 18.27
CA MET A 219 -2.65 0.72 18.32
C MET A 219 -2.36 1.15 19.77
N LEU A 220 -3.37 1.13 20.62
CA LEU A 220 -3.25 1.55 22.01
C LEU A 220 -2.34 0.59 22.80
N GLU A 221 -2.41 -0.71 22.54
CA GLU A 221 -1.52 -1.73 23.15
C GLU A 221 -0.06 -1.52 22.76
N LYS A 222 0.22 -1.37 21.47
CA LYS A 222 1.57 -1.08 20.96
C LYS A 222 2.14 0.20 21.59
N ARG A 223 1.31 1.24 21.71
CA ARG A 223 1.71 2.48 22.36
C ARG A 223 2.05 2.28 23.84
N ARG A 224 1.27 1.47 24.54
CA ARG A 224 1.51 1.14 25.96
C ARG A 224 2.76 0.29 26.17
N ALA A 225 3.00 -0.71 25.31
CA ALA A 225 4.12 -1.64 25.42
C ALA A 225 5.48 -0.93 25.30
N ARG A 226 5.63 -0.01 24.35
CA ARG A 226 6.87 0.76 24.14
C ARG A 226 7.30 1.58 25.34
N LYS A 227 6.36 2.11 26.12
CA LYS A 227 6.71 2.86 27.33
C LYS A 227 7.35 2.00 28.42
N ARG A 228 7.13 0.70 28.41
CA ARG A 228 7.73 -0.22 29.40
C ARG A 228 9.16 -0.63 29.06
N GLY A 229 9.76 -0.08 28.00
CA GLY A 229 11.18 -0.29 27.67
C GLY A 229 11.50 -1.67 27.11
N THR A 230 10.56 -2.33 26.45
CA THR A 230 10.72 -3.72 25.98
C THR A 230 11.13 -3.86 24.52
N GLU A 231 11.23 -2.78 23.75
CA GLU A 231 11.64 -2.86 22.34
C GLU A 231 12.56 -1.71 21.94
N ASP A 232 13.82 -2.03 21.65
CA ASP A 232 14.75 -1.21 20.89
C ASP A 232 14.39 -1.34 19.41
N VAL A 233 13.91 -0.27 18.81
CA VAL A 233 13.69 -0.22 17.35
C VAL A 233 14.31 1.06 16.82
N ASP A 234 15.19 0.94 15.83
CA ASP A 234 15.75 2.05 15.07
C ASP A 234 14.65 3.03 14.64
N SER A 235 14.82 4.30 15.02
CA SER A 235 13.84 5.35 14.73
C SER A 235 13.79 5.63 13.23
N PRO A 236 12.67 5.39 12.55
CA PRO A 236 12.53 5.72 11.14
C PRO A 236 12.59 7.24 10.92
N SER A 237 13.05 7.68 9.75
CA SER A 237 13.08 9.08 9.40
C SER A 237 11.66 9.68 9.29
N ASP A 238 11.54 11.00 9.50
CA ASP A 238 10.27 11.77 9.36
C ASP A 238 9.50 11.47 8.07
N GLU A 239 10.22 11.12 7.01
CA GLU A 239 9.71 10.85 5.69
C GLU A 239 9.10 9.47 5.56
N ALA A 240 9.66 8.50 6.26
CA ALA A 240 9.08 7.17 6.36
C ALA A 240 7.71 7.22 7.06
N PHE A 241 7.49 8.16 7.99
CA PHE A 241 6.20 8.35 8.64
C PHE A 241 5.16 9.01 7.75
N ALA A 242 5.53 10.05 7.02
CA ALA A 242 4.60 10.78 6.17
C ALA A 242 4.05 9.88 5.04
N SER A 243 4.90 9.05 4.43
CA SER A 243 4.49 8.13 3.37
C SER A 243 3.60 6.99 3.87
N GLN A 244 3.74 6.59 5.13
CA GLN A 244 2.94 5.52 5.74
C GLN A 244 1.59 6.00 6.29
N ILE A 245 1.48 7.28 6.64
CA ILE A 245 0.28 7.86 7.24
C ILE A 245 -0.58 8.58 6.21
N LEU A 246 0.03 9.23 5.24
CA LEU A 246 -0.70 9.81 4.11
C LEU A 246 -0.98 8.70 3.10
N ASP A 247 -2.20 8.67 2.56
CA ASP A 247 -2.54 7.86 1.40
C ASP A 247 -1.80 8.43 0.17
N SER A 248 -0.47 8.32 0.16
CA SER A 248 0.28 8.48 -1.06
C SER A 248 0.07 7.19 -1.84
N SER A 249 -0.69 7.27 -2.92
CA SER A 249 -1.00 6.19 -3.85
C SER A 249 0.23 5.51 -4.47
N ASP A 250 1.42 5.91 -4.08
CA ASP A 250 2.68 5.54 -4.70
C ASP A 250 3.51 4.52 -3.91
N SER A 251 2.98 3.93 -2.83
CA SER A 251 3.77 2.97 -2.04
C SER A 251 3.17 1.57 -2.09
N GLU A 252 3.59 0.79 -3.07
CA GLU A 252 3.31 -0.64 -3.25
C GLU A 252 3.73 -1.53 -2.06
N GLU A 253 4.51 -1.01 -1.13
CA GLU A 253 5.06 -1.71 0.02
C GLU A 253 4.95 -0.89 1.31
N THR A 254 3.84 -0.20 1.55
CA THR A 254 3.61 0.19 2.93
C THR A 254 3.12 -1.05 3.66
N PRO A 255 3.95 -1.69 4.51
CA PRO A 255 3.39 -2.62 5.47
C PRO A 255 2.29 -1.85 6.21
N ASP A 256 1.21 -2.54 6.57
CA ASP A 256 0.16 -2.04 7.45
C ASP A 256 0.75 -1.65 8.82
N TYR A 257 1.77 -0.82 8.76
CA TYR A 257 2.64 -0.46 9.87
C TYR A 257 2.02 0.71 10.59
N ILE A 258 1.68 0.49 11.81
CA ILE A 258 1.27 1.55 12.71
C ILE A 258 2.55 2.33 13.08
N PRO A 259 2.69 3.64 12.74
CA PRO A 259 3.87 4.43 13.08
C PRO A 259 3.96 4.58 14.58
N THR A 260 4.53 3.62 15.24
CA THR A 260 4.75 3.63 16.69
C THR A 260 6.08 4.27 17.05
N ALA A 261 7.04 4.33 16.12
CA ALA A 261 8.37 4.89 16.34
C ALA A 261 8.40 6.41 16.57
N ALA A 262 7.38 7.14 16.11
CA ALA A 262 7.30 8.58 16.28
C ALA A 262 7.11 9.08 17.73
N PHE A 263 7.08 8.19 18.71
CA PHE A 263 6.68 8.52 20.07
C PHE A 263 7.80 8.47 21.12
N ASP A 264 9.02 8.09 20.75
CA ASP A 264 10.06 7.72 21.71
C ASP A 264 10.72 8.89 22.47
N ASP A 265 10.51 10.15 22.08
CA ASP A 265 11.25 11.28 22.62
C ASP A 265 10.54 12.09 23.74
N ALA A 266 9.32 11.72 24.09
CA ALA A 266 8.61 12.41 25.16
C ALA A 266 8.07 11.41 26.18
N GLY A 267 8.75 11.28 27.29
CA GLY A 267 8.27 10.51 28.42
C GLY A 267 6.81 10.83 28.76
N PHE A 268 5.94 9.82 28.66
CA PHE A 268 4.55 9.98 29.08
C PHE A 268 4.46 10.07 30.59
N SER A 269 3.58 10.91 31.10
CA SER A 269 3.25 10.93 32.52
C SER A 269 2.41 9.70 32.91
N ASP A 270 2.40 9.33 34.19
CA ASP A 270 1.55 8.24 34.68
C ASP A 270 0.06 8.52 34.47
N SER A 271 -0.36 9.79 34.35
CA SER A 271 -1.72 10.18 34.01
C SER A 271 -2.07 9.86 32.57
N GLU A 272 -1.15 10.06 31.63
CA GLU A 272 -1.34 9.70 30.22
C GLU A 272 -1.46 8.19 30.02
N ILE A 273 -0.67 7.40 30.77
CA ILE A 273 -0.79 5.92 30.69
C ILE A 273 -2.17 5.47 31.17
N ARG A 274 -2.60 5.98 32.32
CA ARG A 274 -3.93 5.63 32.84
C ARG A 274 -5.05 6.00 31.87
N ARG A 275 -4.89 7.10 31.15
CA ARG A 275 -5.85 7.54 30.13
C ARG A 275 -5.87 6.58 28.94
N LEU A 276 -4.69 6.17 28.44
CA LEU A 276 -4.57 5.18 27.36
C LEU A 276 -5.11 3.81 27.78
N ASP A 277 -4.86 3.36 29.00
CA ASP A 277 -5.45 2.12 29.55
C ASP A 277 -6.98 2.20 29.63
N GLY A 278 -7.52 3.38 29.93
CA GLY A 278 -8.96 3.64 29.90
C GLY A 278 -9.55 3.52 28.48
N PHE A 279 -8.88 4.09 27.48
CA PHE A 279 -9.28 3.98 26.08
C PHE A 279 -9.21 2.53 25.59
N LEU A 280 -8.13 1.82 25.93
CA LEU A 280 -7.97 0.42 25.58
C LEU A 280 -9.12 -0.46 26.09
N LYS A 281 -9.46 -0.35 27.37
CA LYS A 281 -10.59 -1.10 27.96
C LYS A 281 -11.92 -0.80 27.27
N ARG A 282 -12.14 0.45 26.89
CA ARG A 282 -13.37 0.86 26.18
C ARG A 282 -13.37 0.30 24.75
N ALA A 283 -12.25 0.37 24.02
CA ALA A 283 -12.13 -0.18 22.67
C ALA A 283 -12.41 -1.68 22.63
N GLN A 284 -11.87 -2.44 23.60
CA GLN A 284 -12.13 -3.88 23.75
C GLN A 284 -13.63 -4.22 23.90
N GLY A 285 -14.40 -3.32 24.51
CA GLY A 285 -15.83 -3.49 24.69
C GLY A 285 -16.70 -3.10 23.48
N LEU A 286 -16.12 -2.62 22.36
CA LEU A 286 -16.87 -2.09 21.21
C LEU A 286 -16.96 -3.05 20.02
N SER A 287 -16.39 -4.24 20.12
CA SER A 287 -16.43 -5.24 19.04
C SER A 287 -17.84 -5.80 18.85
N GLY A 288 -18.17 -6.10 17.58
CA GLY A 288 -19.44 -6.71 17.20
C GLY A 288 -20.45 -5.74 16.59
N PRO A 289 -21.46 -6.27 15.86
CA PRO A 289 -22.38 -5.46 15.04
C PRO A 289 -23.32 -4.56 15.86
N GLU A 290 -23.53 -4.87 17.14
CA GLU A 290 -24.39 -4.06 18.01
C GLU A 290 -23.75 -2.72 18.38
N LYS A 291 -22.41 -2.70 18.50
CA LYS A 291 -21.64 -1.53 18.92
C LYS A 291 -20.80 -0.90 17.81
N ASP A 292 -20.40 -1.69 16.81
CA ASP A 292 -19.71 -1.21 15.64
C ASP A 292 -20.68 -1.09 14.45
N GLY A 293 -21.23 0.12 14.26
CA GLY A 293 -22.13 0.42 13.15
C GLY A 293 -21.48 0.25 11.77
N LYS A 294 -20.16 0.39 11.67
CA LYS A 294 -19.41 0.23 10.42
C LYS A 294 -19.38 -1.24 9.97
N VAL A 295 -19.07 -2.15 10.89
CA VAL A 295 -19.07 -3.59 10.56
C VAL A 295 -20.48 -4.09 10.28
N ARG A 296 -21.50 -3.54 10.95
CA ARG A 296 -22.90 -3.85 10.64
C ARG A 296 -23.26 -3.43 9.22
N ALA A 297 -22.98 -2.17 8.85
CA ALA A 297 -23.24 -1.68 7.49
C ALA A 297 -22.47 -2.46 6.43
N ALA A 298 -21.22 -2.86 6.71
CA ALA A 298 -20.44 -3.73 5.83
C ALA A 298 -21.08 -5.12 5.67
N ALA A 299 -21.57 -5.70 6.77
CA ALA A 299 -22.25 -7.00 6.73
C ALA A 299 -23.58 -6.94 5.93
N GLU A 300 -24.35 -5.86 6.06
CA GLU A 300 -25.59 -5.65 5.28
C GLU A 300 -25.30 -5.57 3.79
N GLU A 301 -24.23 -4.87 3.36
CA GLU A 301 -23.86 -4.77 1.96
C GLU A 301 -23.30 -6.08 1.41
N VAL A 302 -22.46 -6.77 2.17
CA VAL A 302 -21.93 -8.09 1.81
C VAL A 302 -23.06 -9.12 1.69
N ASP A 303 -24.02 -9.10 2.61
CA ASP A 303 -25.21 -9.95 2.57
C ASP A 303 -26.03 -9.75 1.28
N ARG A 304 -26.25 -8.50 0.89
CA ARG A 304 -26.92 -8.14 -0.35
C ARG A 304 -26.17 -8.70 -1.58
N LEU A 305 -24.85 -8.48 -1.64
CA LEU A 305 -24.02 -8.95 -2.75
C LEU A 305 -23.99 -10.48 -2.86
N LEU A 306 -23.87 -11.18 -1.73
CA LEU A 306 -23.93 -12.64 -1.69
C LEU A 306 -25.30 -13.15 -2.15
N GLY A 307 -26.39 -12.47 -1.76
CA GLY A 307 -27.76 -12.79 -2.22
C GLY A 307 -27.96 -12.58 -3.72
N GLU A 308 -27.20 -11.68 -4.34
CA GLU A 308 -27.17 -11.45 -5.78
C GLU A 308 -26.21 -12.40 -6.52
N GLY A 309 -25.50 -13.29 -5.81
CA GLY A 309 -24.60 -14.29 -6.37
C GLY A 309 -23.16 -13.80 -6.64
N TYR A 310 -22.78 -12.66 -6.06
CA TYR A 310 -21.40 -12.15 -6.16
C TYR A 310 -20.49 -12.79 -5.10
N SER A 311 -19.18 -12.74 -5.35
CA SER A 311 -18.11 -13.04 -4.39
C SER A 311 -17.46 -11.73 -3.95
N PRO A 312 -17.91 -11.10 -2.86
CA PRO A 312 -17.43 -9.78 -2.48
C PRO A 312 -15.98 -9.78 -2.03
N ILE A 313 -15.25 -8.69 -2.35
CA ILE A 313 -13.93 -8.39 -1.82
C ILE A 313 -14.04 -7.13 -0.98
N VAL A 314 -13.58 -7.19 0.27
CA VAL A 314 -13.58 -6.08 1.21
C VAL A 314 -12.15 -5.62 1.45
N PHE A 315 -11.79 -4.43 1.00
CA PHE A 315 -10.49 -3.85 1.27
C PHE A 315 -10.47 -3.06 2.58
N CYS A 316 -9.51 -3.35 3.42
CA CYS A 316 -9.28 -2.71 4.70
C CYS A 316 -7.90 -2.05 4.73
N ARG A 317 -7.77 -0.92 5.41
CA ARG A 317 -6.48 -0.23 5.55
C ARG A 317 -5.52 -0.93 6.52
N PHE A 318 -6.04 -1.53 7.60
CA PHE A 318 -5.23 -2.13 8.66
C PHE A 318 -5.46 -3.63 8.73
N ILE A 319 -4.38 -4.38 9.00
CA ILE A 319 -4.40 -5.84 9.17
C ILE A 319 -5.41 -6.24 10.26
N ASP A 320 -5.35 -5.57 11.42
CA ASP A 320 -6.25 -5.84 12.53
C ASP A 320 -7.73 -5.60 12.17
N THR A 321 -8.00 -4.61 11.28
CA THR A 321 -9.34 -4.38 10.75
C THR A 321 -9.76 -5.49 9.79
N ALA A 322 -8.86 -5.92 8.89
CA ALA A 322 -9.18 -6.98 7.93
C ALA A 322 -9.52 -8.30 8.64
N ARG A 323 -8.71 -8.71 9.61
CA ARG A 323 -8.97 -9.89 10.43
C ARG A 323 -10.29 -9.78 11.19
N TYR A 324 -10.51 -8.65 11.87
CA TYR A 324 -11.74 -8.40 12.58
C TYR A 324 -12.98 -8.42 11.67
N VAL A 325 -12.95 -7.78 10.52
CA VAL A 325 -14.06 -7.77 9.57
C VAL A 325 -14.35 -9.19 9.05
N ALA A 326 -13.34 -9.98 8.71
CA ALA A 326 -13.52 -11.36 8.28
C ALA A 326 -14.19 -12.21 9.36
N GLU A 327 -13.72 -12.11 10.61
CA GLU A 327 -14.32 -12.80 11.77
C GLU A 327 -15.80 -12.39 11.97
N GLN A 328 -16.10 -11.09 11.91
CA GLN A 328 -17.45 -10.61 12.09
C GLN A 328 -18.38 -11.01 10.94
N LEU A 329 -17.95 -10.92 9.69
CA LEU A 329 -18.72 -11.37 8.53
C LEU A 329 -19.03 -12.87 8.62
N GLN A 330 -18.05 -13.69 9.01
CA GLN A 330 -18.27 -15.12 9.22
C GLN A 330 -19.30 -15.38 10.33
N ALA A 331 -19.21 -14.66 11.44
CA ALA A 331 -20.13 -14.82 12.58
C ALA A 331 -21.56 -14.34 12.25
N ILE A 332 -21.71 -13.23 11.55
CA ILE A 332 -23.01 -12.61 11.24
C ILE A 332 -23.71 -13.38 10.10
N LEU A 333 -22.98 -13.71 9.03
CA LEU A 333 -23.55 -14.20 7.79
C LEU A 333 -23.45 -15.71 7.61
N GLY A 334 -22.59 -16.41 8.37
CA GLY A 334 -22.34 -17.83 8.22
C GLY A 334 -23.60 -18.70 8.41
N ASN A 335 -24.51 -18.30 9.27
CA ASN A 335 -25.79 -19.01 9.46
C ASN A 335 -26.81 -18.71 8.35
N LYS A 336 -26.69 -17.54 7.70
CA LYS A 336 -27.62 -17.09 6.64
C LYS A 336 -27.21 -17.66 5.29
N HIS A 337 -25.92 -17.71 5.00
CA HIS A 337 -25.36 -18.24 3.75
C HIS A 337 -24.64 -19.56 4.04
N ARG A 338 -25.31 -20.67 3.76
CA ARG A 338 -24.77 -22.01 4.01
C ARG A 338 -23.48 -22.22 3.22
N GLY A 339 -22.41 -22.62 3.91
CA GLY A 339 -21.11 -22.85 3.31
C GLY A 339 -20.29 -21.57 3.08
N LEU A 340 -20.70 -20.44 3.66
CA LEU A 340 -19.92 -19.21 3.60
C LEU A 340 -18.55 -19.39 4.26
N VAL A 341 -17.51 -19.00 3.54
CA VAL A 341 -16.16 -18.83 4.06
C VAL A 341 -15.74 -17.35 3.90
N ALA A 342 -15.62 -16.64 5.01
CA ALA A 342 -15.04 -15.31 5.04
C ALA A 342 -13.60 -15.38 5.56
N ARG A 343 -12.63 -15.01 4.72
CA ARG A 343 -11.20 -15.13 5.05
C ARG A 343 -10.49 -13.80 4.83
N SER A 344 -9.60 -13.45 5.76
CA SER A 344 -8.68 -12.33 5.58
C SER A 344 -7.37 -12.81 4.92
N VAL A 345 -6.85 -11.97 4.00
CA VAL A 345 -5.50 -12.12 3.42
C VAL A 345 -4.80 -10.76 3.51
N THR A 346 -3.69 -10.72 4.22
CA THR A 346 -3.03 -9.49 4.65
C THR A 346 -1.53 -9.52 4.39
N GLY A 347 -0.84 -8.42 4.63
CA GLY A 347 0.62 -8.33 4.50
C GLY A 347 1.40 -9.26 5.43
N ASP A 348 0.79 -9.70 6.56
CA ASP A 348 1.41 -10.63 7.51
C ASP A 348 1.34 -12.10 7.06
N ASP A 349 0.53 -12.41 6.03
CA ASP A 349 0.31 -13.79 5.58
C ASP A 349 1.39 -14.26 4.58
N GLY A 350 2.61 -13.79 4.77
CA GLY A 350 3.77 -14.20 3.99
C GLY A 350 4.01 -13.39 2.72
N GLY A 351 4.79 -13.95 1.78
CA GLY A 351 5.08 -13.32 0.50
C GLY A 351 3.95 -13.50 -0.53
N ASP A 352 4.15 -12.94 -1.73
CA ASP A 352 3.13 -12.98 -2.79
C ASP A 352 2.68 -14.40 -3.16
N GLN A 353 3.58 -15.37 -3.02
CA GLN A 353 3.28 -16.75 -3.38
C GLN A 353 2.35 -17.41 -2.35
N GLU A 354 2.59 -17.17 -1.07
CA GLU A 354 1.74 -17.65 0.02
C GLU A 354 0.35 -17.01 -0.05
N ARG A 355 0.27 -15.71 -0.30
CA ARG A 355 -1.00 -15.01 -0.48
C ARG A 355 -1.80 -15.52 -1.69
N LYS A 356 -1.13 -15.81 -2.81
CA LYS A 356 -1.78 -16.44 -3.99
C LYS A 356 -2.36 -17.81 -3.68
N VAL A 357 -1.67 -18.61 -2.87
CA VAL A 357 -2.19 -19.91 -2.44
C VAL A 357 -3.45 -19.73 -1.57
N LEU A 358 -3.43 -18.81 -0.60
CA LEU A 358 -4.59 -18.54 0.26
C LEU A 358 -5.81 -18.03 -0.53
N VAL A 359 -5.59 -17.15 -1.51
CA VAL A 359 -6.65 -16.69 -2.41
C VAL A 359 -7.16 -17.83 -3.28
N GLY A 360 -6.27 -18.68 -3.81
CA GLY A 360 -6.63 -19.86 -4.60
C GLY A 360 -7.48 -20.86 -3.81
N GLU A 361 -7.09 -21.18 -2.57
CA GLU A 361 -7.89 -22.02 -1.68
C GLU A 361 -9.29 -21.44 -1.42
N LEU A 362 -9.38 -20.12 -1.19
CA LEU A 362 -10.67 -19.47 -0.98
C LEU A 362 -11.53 -19.50 -2.24
N SER A 363 -10.92 -19.47 -3.43
CA SER A 363 -11.63 -19.49 -4.70
C SER A 363 -12.36 -20.82 -4.99
N GLU A 364 -11.95 -21.91 -4.32
CA GLU A 364 -12.61 -23.21 -4.42
C GLU A 364 -13.94 -23.26 -3.64
N GLU A 365 -14.17 -22.30 -2.75
CA GLU A 365 -15.40 -22.20 -1.96
C GLU A 365 -16.54 -21.61 -2.78
N SER A 366 -17.70 -22.23 -2.73
CA SER A 366 -18.88 -21.83 -3.53
C SER A 366 -19.50 -20.49 -3.07
N VAL A 367 -19.42 -20.19 -1.78
CA VAL A 367 -19.88 -18.94 -1.17
C VAL A 367 -18.74 -18.37 -0.36
N ARG A 368 -18.17 -17.26 -0.83
CA ARG A 368 -16.94 -16.73 -0.24
C ARG A 368 -16.93 -15.22 -0.13
N VAL A 369 -16.18 -14.71 0.84
CA VAL A 369 -15.85 -13.30 1.01
C VAL A 369 -14.35 -13.20 1.29
N LEU A 370 -13.66 -12.46 0.45
CA LEU A 370 -12.26 -12.11 0.67
C LEU A 370 -12.20 -10.77 1.41
N VAL A 371 -11.50 -10.72 2.54
CA VAL A 371 -11.17 -9.47 3.21
C VAL A 371 -9.67 -9.24 3.11
N ALA A 372 -9.25 -8.15 2.50
CA ALA A 372 -7.86 -7.93 2.15
C ALA A 372 -7.36 -6.56 2.62
N THR A 373 -6.06 -6.44 2.76
CA THR A 373 -5.38 -5.15 2.82
C THR A 373 -4.80 -4.80 1.44
N ASP A 374 -4.19 -3.63 1.30
CA ASP A 374 -3.62 -3.15 0.04
C ASP A 374 -2.58 -4.10 -0.58
N CYS A 375 -2.08 -5.08 0.19
CA CYS A 375 -1.15 -6.12 -0.30
C CYS A 375 -1.70 -6.99 -1.45
N LEU A 376 -3.02 -6.98 -1.69
CA LEU A 376 -3.67 -7.66 -2.82
C LEU A 376 -4.17 -6.69 -3.90
N SER A 377 -3.96 -5.38 -3.76
CA SER A 377 -4.37 -4.40 -4.77
C SER A 377 -3.59 -4.57 -6.06
N GLU A 378 -2.38 -5.13 -5.98
CA GLU A 378 -1.47 -5.34 -7.10
C GLU A 378 -0.86 -6.75 -7.07
N GLY A 379 -0.51 -7.28 -8.24
CA GLY A 379 0.21 -8.55 -8.38
C GLY A 379 -0.61 -9.84 -8.19
N VAL A 380 -1.89 -9.76 -7.79
CA VAL A 380 -2.80 -10.92 -7.70
C VAL A 380 -4.00 -10.70 -8.61
N ASN A 381 -4.24 -11.65 -9.53
CA ASN A 381 -5.43 -11.60 -10.38
C ASN A 381 -6.65 -12.06 -9.57
N LEU A 382 -7.39 -11.11 -9.02
CA LEU A 382 -8.61 -11.40 -8.24
C LEU A 382 -9.84 -11.64 -9.12
N GLN A 383 -9.75 -11.47 -10.46
CA GLN A 383 -10.87 -11.63 -11.37
C GLN A 383 -11.19 -13.10 -11.67
N GLU A 384 -10.21 -13.97 -11.51
CA GLU A 384 -10.37 -15.42 -11.74
C GLU A 384 -10.71 -16.18 -10.45
N HIS A 385 -10.69 -15.48 -9.31
CA HIS A 385 -10.93 -16.01 -7.98
C HIS A 385 -12.14 -15.35 -7.34
#